data_dbf0efb804433536acbd4f48f82ee8dd
#
_entry.id   dbf0efb804433536acbd4f48f82ee8dd
#
_cell.length_a   1.000
_cell.length_b   1.000
_cell.length_c   1.000
_cell.angle_alpha   90.00
_cell.angle_beta   90.00
_cell.angle_gamma   90.00
#
_symmetry.space_group_name_H-M   'P 1'
#
loop_
_entity.id
_entity.type
_entity.pdbx_description
1 polymer ?
#
loop_
_entity_poly.entity_id
_entity_poly.type
_entity_poly.pdbx_seq_one_letter_code
_entity_poly.pdbx_strand_id
1 'polypeptide(L)'
;MTAAVRKAVASSVAWMREQSDDVRMFVLPVTPRPASRPRVTKWGVYYGKPYTQFRQESQPYADAYDSYPPIMGPIAILVEIVCAKPKTGKLIHPRGDVDNYAKGPLDVMTKSGNFWKDDVQVVSVQCVKRYCDPNEDEQPTCNMFFYEVKED
;
A
#
# COMPACT_ATOMS: atom_id res chain seq x y z
N MET A 1 -5.61 -18.77 5.84
CA MET A 1 -4.69 -17.83 5.15
C MET A 1 -4.84 -16.40 5.65
N THR A 2 -6.04 -15.86 5.66
CA THR A 2 -6.29 -14.48 6.13
C THR A 2 -5.79 -14.24 7.56
N ALA A 3 -6.09 -15.14 8.50
CA ALA A 3 -5.64 -15.01 9.89
C ALA A 3 -4.10 -15.04 9.99
N ALA A 4 -3.43 -15.88 9.21
CA ALA A 4 -1.98 -15.97 9.22
C ALA A 4 -1.33 -14.68 8.70
N VAL A 5 -1.88 -14.08 7.64
CA VAL A 5 -1.38 -12.81 7.10
C VAL A 5 -1.62 -11.68 8.09
N ARG A 6 -2.79 -11.60 8.72
CA ARG A 6 -3.08 -10.60 9.75
C ARG A 6 -2.11 -10.71 10.92
N LYS A 7 -1.80 -11.91 11.36
CA LYS A 7 -0.84 -12.15 12.43
C LYS A 7 0.57 -11.70 12.03
N ALA A 8 0.96 -11.98 10.79
CA ALA A 8 2.26 -11.53 10.25
C ALA A 8 2.34 -10.01 10.20
N VAL A 9 1.27 -9.32 9.81
CA VAL A 9 1.21 -7.84 9.83
C VAL A 9 1.36 -7.32 11.24
N ALA A 10 0.60 -7.88 12.21
CA ALA A 10 0.70 -7.46 13.61
C ALA A 10 2.11 -7.63 14.17
N SER A 11 2.78 -8.74 13.85
CA SER A 11 4.16 -8.99 14.26
C SER A 11 5.13 -8.00 13.62
N SER A 12 4.95 -7.69 12.34
CA SER A 12 5.80 -6.73 11.63
C SER A 12 5.61 -5.31 12.19
N VAL A 13 4.38 -4.90 12.48
CA VAL A 13 4.10 -3.59 13.09
C VAL A 13 4.71 -3.50 14.47
N ALA A 14 4.61 -4.55 15.28
CA ALA A 14 5.25 -4.60 16.60
C ALA A 14 6.76 -4.42 16.49
N TRP A 15 7.39 -5.11 15.53
CA TRP A 15 8.82 -4.95 15.27
C TRP A 15 9.18 -3.53 14.85
N MET A 16 8.37 -2.93 13.95
CA MET A 16 8.57 -1.54 13.52
C MET A 16 8.56 -0.57 14.70
N ARG A 17 7.65 -0.78 15.65
CA ARG A 17 7.54 0.05 16.85
C ARG A 17 8.72 -0.11 17.79
N GLU A 18 9.45 -1.20 17.72
CA GLU A 18 10.73 -1.37 18.41
C GLU A 18 11.85 -0.56 17.76
N GLN A 19 11.74 -0.31 16.44
CA GLN A 19 12.75 0.43 15.68
C GLN A 19 12.54 1.94 15.74
N SER A 20 11.31 2.40 15.95
CA SER A 20 10.99 3.83 15.91
C SER A 20 9.83 4.15 16.85
N ASP A 21 9.92 5.29 17.53
CA ASP A 21 8.81 5.84 18.32
C ASP A 21 7.76 6.54 17.47
N ASP A 22 8.04 6.76 16.18
CA ASP A 22 7.16 7.46 15.24
C ASP A 22 6.82 6.56 14.05
N VAL A 23 6.07 5.49 14.32
CA VAL A 23 5.48 4.66 13.27
C VAL A 23 4.15 5.27 12.89
N ARG A 24 4.04 5.70 11.64
CA ARG A 24 2.86 6.33 11.09
C ARG A 24 2.00 5.34 10.34
N MET A 25 0.70 5.61 10.28
CA MET A 25 -0.26 4.78 9.56
C MET A 25 -1.06 5.64 8.59
N PHE A 26 -1.24 5.13 7.38
CA PHE A 26 -2.11 5.72 6.38
C PHE A 26 -3.02 4.64 5.80
N VAL A 27 -4.32 4.91 5.75
CA VAL A 27 -5.32 3.98 5.25
C VAL A 27 -5.94 4.54 3.98
N LEU A 28 -5.92 3.76 2.90
CA LEU A 28 -6.64 4.04 1.67
C LEU A 28 -7.88 3.17 1.60
N PRO A 29 -9.09 3.71 1.87
CA PRO A 29 -10.32 2.93 1.79
C PRO A 29 -10.80 2.80 0.33
N VAL A 30 -9.93 2.27 -0.51
CA VAL A 30 -10.12 2.12 -1.95
C VAL A 30 -9.84 0.67 -2.32
N THR A 31 -10.65 0.10 -3.20
CA THR A 31 -10.44 -1.27 -3.67
C THR A 31 -9.05 -1.39 -4.31
N PRO A 32 -8.18 -2.26 -3.77
CA PRO A 32 -6.83 -2.43 -4.31
C PRO A 32 -6.87 -2.97 -5.75
N ARG A 33 -5.98 -2.44 -6.58
CA ARG A 33 -5.80 -2.89 -7.96
C ARG A 33 -4.31 -3.03 -8.24
N PRO A 34 -3.86 -4.17 -8.77
CA PRO A 34 -2.45 -4.31 -9.13
C PRO A 34 -2.12 -3.44 -10.34
N ALA A 35 -0.92 -2.86 -10.32
CA ALA A 35 -0.41 -2.14 -11.48
C ALA A 35 -0.24 -3.13 -12.64
N SER A 36 -0.73 -2.75 -13.80
CA SER A 36 -0.47 -3.49 -15.04
C SER A 36 0.79 -2.96 -15.71
N ARG A 37 1.39 -3.76 -16.58
CA ARG A 37 2.49 -3.26 -17.40
C ARG A 37 1.99 -2.09 -18.26
N PRO A 38 2.72 -0.98 -18.32
CA PRO A 38 2.33 0.12 -19.19
C PRO A 38 2.40 -0.34 -20.65
N ARG A 39 1.38 0.06 -21.43
CA ARG A 39 1.40 -0.13 -22.87
C ARG A 39 2.14 1.05 -23.49
N VAL A 40 3.25 0.77 -24.19
CA VAL A 40 4.04 1.78 -24.89
C VAL A 40 3.54 1.86 -26.32
N THR A 41 3.10 3.04 -26.76
CA THR A 41 2.71 3.31 -28.13
C THR A 41 3.46 4.55 -28.64
N LYS A 42 3.38 4.82 -29.95
CA LYS A 42 3.96 6.06 -30.51
C LYS A 42 3.30 7.34 -29.94
N TRP A 43 2.16 7.21 -29.28
CA TRP A 43 1.41 8.34 -28.68
C TRP A 43 1.67 8.51 -27.18
N GLY A 44 2.45 7.63 -26.57
CA GLY A 44 2.79 7.72 -25.15
C GLY A 44 2.73 6.39 -24.43
N VAL A 45 2.78 6.48 -23.09
CA VAL A 45 2.72 5.33 -22.19
C VAL A 45 1.36 5.33 -21.47
N TYR A 46 0.65 4.22 -21.57
CA TYR A 46 -0.70 4.10 -21.01
C TYR A 46 -0.76 2.92 -20.04
N TYR A 47 -1.36 3.14 -18.88
CA TYR A 47 -1.67 2.09 -17.91
C TYR A 47 -3.10 1.58 -18.13
N GLY A 48 -3.38 0.33 -17.69
CA GLY A 48 -4.72 -0.23 -17.73
C GLY A 48 -5.72 0.56 -16.87
N LYS A 49 -7.00 0.49 -17.27
CA LYS A 49 -8.09 1.22 -16.60
C LYS A 49 -8.20 0.94 -15.09
N PRO A 50 -8.11 -0.32 -14.59
CA PRO A 50 -8.24 -0.57 -13.16
C PRO A 50 -7.19 0.14 -12.33
N TYR A 51 -5.94 0.15 -12.77
CA TYR A 51 -4.86 0.83 -12.07
C TYR A 51 -5.03 2.34 -12.10
N THR A 52 -5.41 2.90 -13.25
CA THR A 52 -5.68 4.33 -13.38
C THR A 52 -6.83 4.76 -12.48
N GLN A 53 -7.89 3.96 -12.42
CA GLN A 53 -9.03 4.21 -11.53
C GLN A 53 -8.60 4.19 -10.07
N PHE A 54 -7.79 3.21 -9.68
CA PHE A 54 -7.25 3.13 -8.31
C PHE A 54 -6.52 4.42 -7.94
N ARG A 55 -5.64 4.91 -8.81
CA ARG A 55 -4.88 6.14 -8.55
C ARG A 55 -5.79 7.36 -8.45
N GLN A 56 -6.78 7.48 -9.31
CA GLN A 56 -7.73 8.59 -9.29
C GLN A 56 -8.57 8.61 -8.02
N GLU A 57 -9.05 7.46 -7.58
CA GLU A 57 -9.84 7.33 -6.35
C GLU A 57 -8.99 7.53 -5.09
N SER A 58 -7.72 7.14 -5.13
CA SER A 58 -6.81 7.18 -3.98
C SER A 58 -6.17 8.54 -3.75
N GLN A 59 -5.89 9.28 -4.81
CA GLN A 59 -5.12 10.53 -4.73
C GLN A 59 -5.72 11.55 -3.76
N PRO A 60 -7.05 11.78 -3.74
CA PRO A 60 -7.63 12.74 -2.78
C PRO A 60 -7.34 12.41 -1.32
N TYR A 61 -7.29 11.13 -0.97
CA TYR A 61 -6.97 10.70 0.40
C TYR A 61 -5.52 11.04 0.76
N ALA A 62 -4.59 10.80 -0.15
CA ALA A 62 -3.18 11.13 0.08
C ALA A 62 -2.95 12.64 0.12
N ASP A 63 -3.64 13.39 -0.74
CA ASP A 63 -3.53 14.85 -0.79
C ASP A 63 -4.11 15.51 0.47
N ALA A 64 -5.06 14.87 1.13
CA ALA A 64 -5.67 15.35 2.37
C ALA A 64 -4.87 14.98 3.63
N TYR A 65 -3.83 14.18 3.53
CA TYR A 65 -3.02 13.78 4.67
C TYR A 65 -2.16 14.95 5.13
N ASP A 66 -2.37 15.41 6.35
CA ASP A 66 -1.69 16.60 6.90
C ASP A 66 -1.27 16.45 8.37
N SER A 67 -1.43 15.25 8.94
CA SER A 67 -1.23 15.01 10.39
C SER A 67 0.22 15.22 10.83
N TYR A 68 1.20 15.05 9.93
CA TYR A 68 2.62 15.11 10.23
C TYR A 68 3.37 15.77 9.08
N PRO A 69 4.50 16.46 9.38
CA PRO A 69 5.37 16.92 8.30
C PRO A 69 5.94 15.72 7.52
N PRO A 70 6.24 15.91 6.22
CA PRO A 70 6.85 14.84 5.42
C PRO A 70 8.18 14.36 6.01
N ILE A 71 8.43 13.07 5.89
CA ILE A 71 9.70 12.48 6.30
C ILE A 71 10.76 12.85 5.28
N MET A 72 11.91 13.31 5.75
CA MET A 72 13.01 13.76 4.88
C MET A 72 14.10 12.71 4.67
N GLY A 73 14.19 11.73 5.56
CA GLY A 73 15.19 10.66 5.50
C GLY A 73 14.69 9.38 4.85
N PRO A 74 15.47 8.30 4.93
CA PRO A 74 15.09 7.00 4.36
C PRO A 74 13.91 6.39 5.11
N ILE A 75 13.07 5.66 4.38
CA ILE A 75 11.79 5.15 4.88
C ILE A 75 11.71 3.64 4.71
N ALA A 76 11.21 2.96 5.75
CA ALA A 76 10.75 1.58 5.67
C ALA A 76 9.22 1.57 5.72
N ILE A 77 8.59 0.80 4.86
CA ILE A 77 7.13 0.73 4.75
C ILE A 77 6.63 -0.70 4.66
N LEU A 78 5.53 -0.97 5.37
CA LEU A 78 4.72 -2.19 5.25
C LEU A 78 3.41 -1.81 4.58
N VAL A 79 3.07 -2.52 3.51
CA VAL A 79 1.81 -2.33 2.77
C VAL A 79 0.97 -3.60 2.94
N GLU A 80 -0.20 -3.45 3.55
CA GLU A 80 -1.19 -4.52 3.67
C GLU A 80 -2.30 -4.29 2.65
N ILE A 81 -2.44 -5.23 1.71
CA ILE A 81 -3.45 -5.18 0.65
C ILE A 81 -4.60 -6.09 1.06
N VAL A 82 -5.79 -5.52 1.23
CA VAL A 82 -6.99 -6.24 1.63
C VAL A 82 -8.01 -6.16 0.50
N CYS A 83 -8.30 -7.31 -0.12
CA CYS A 83 -9.16 -7.41 -1.29
C CYS A 83 -10.49 -8.07 -0.94
N ALA A 84 -11.55 -7.69 -1.66
CA ALA A 84 -12.83 -8.39 -1.56
C ALA A 84 -12.67 -9.82 -2.10
N LYS A 85 -13.21 -10.79 -1.37
CA LYS A 85 -13.20 -12.18 -1.83
C LYS A 85 -14.21 -12.34 -2.98
N PRO A 86 -13.79 -12.88 -4.14
CA PRO A 86 -14.72 -13.14 -5.23
C PRO A 86 -15.81 -14.15 -4.81
N LYS A 87 -17.00 -14.01 -5.36
CA LYS A 87 -18.10 -14.97 -5.11
C LYS A 87 -17.78 -16.35 -5.68
N THR A 88 -17.02 -16.40 -6.76
CA THR A 88 -16.57 -17.62 -7.42
C THR A 88 -15.06 -17.58 -7.57
N GLY A 89 -14.43 -18.74 -7.44
CA GLY A 89 -12.99 -18.85 -7.56
C GLY A 89 -12.42 -19.79 -6.50
N LYS A 90 -11.29 -20.39 -6.84
CA LYS A 90 -10.66 -21.41 -5.99
C LYS A 90 -9.41 -20.88 -5.27
N LEU A 91 -8.97 -19.67 -5.58
CA LEU A 91 -7.79 -19.11 -4.95
C LEU A 91 -8.12 -18.66 -3.52
N ILE A 92 -7.24 -18.98 -2.60
CA ILE A 92 -7.34 -18.57 -1.21
C ILE A 92 -6.64 -17.22 -0.95
N HIS A 93 -6.08 -16.63 -2.00
CA HIS A 93 -5.39 -15.34 -1.95
C HIS A 93 -5.74 -14.52 -3.18
N PRO A 94 -5.61 -13.18 -3.12
CA PRO A 94 -5.79 -12.32 -4.29
C PRO A 94 -4.83 -12.69 -5.43
N ARG A 95 -5.25 -12.49 -6.68
CA ARG A 95 -4.44 -12.82 -7.84
C ARG A 95 -3.33 -11.77 -7.99
N GLY A 96 -3.04 -10.96 -8.38
CA GLY A 96 -1.98 -9.99 -8.60
C GLY A 96 -0.72 -10.22 -7.76
N ASP A 97 0.41 -9.85 -8.30
CA ASP A 97 1.68 -9.92 -7.57
C ASP A 97 1.77 -8.83 -6.53
N VAL A 98 2.41 -9.12 -5.39
CA VAL A 98 2.52 -8.17 -4.28
C VAL A 98 3.24 -6.88 -4.68
N ASP A 99 4.26 -6.96 -5.50
CA ASP A 99 4.98 -5.78 -5.99
C ASP A 99 4.10 -4.89 -6.86
N ASN A 100 3.24 -5.47 -7.68
CA ASN A 100 2.28 -4.73 -8.50
C ASN A 100 1.17 -4.09 -7.64
N TYR A 101 0.76 -4.73 -6.55
CA TYR A 101 -0.17 -4.13 -5.59
C TYR A 101 0.45 -2.99 -4.79
N ALA A 102 1.73 -3.11 -4.42
CA ALA A 102 2.41 -2.08 -3.65
C ALA A 102 2.63 -0.79 -4.45
N LYS A 103 2.79 -0.91 -5.77
CA LYS A 103 3.11 0.22 -6.64
C LYS A 103 2.08 1.34 -6.56
N GLY A 104 0.79 1.01 -6.54
CA GLY A 104 -0.28 2.00 -6.51
C GLY A 104 -0.23 2.91 -5.28
N PRO A 105 -0.29 2.37 -4.05
CA PRO A 105 -0.18 3.17 -2.84
C PRO A 105 1.09 4.01 -2.77
N LEU A 106 2.23 3.44 -3.15
CA LEU A 106 3.51 4.16 -3.14
C LEU A 106 3.52 5.33 -4.12
N ASP A 107 3.01 5.14 -5.33
CA ASP A 107 2.91 6.20 -6.34
C ASP A 107 2.00 7.34 -5.86
N VAL A 108 0.85 7.01 -5.29
CA VAL A 108 -0.13 7.96 -4.78
C VAL A 108 0.44 8.78 -3.61
N MET A 109 1.10 8.11 -2.68
CA MET A 109 1.75 8.77 -1.53
C MET A 109 2.87 9.69 -1.98
N THR A 110 3.72 9.23 -2.91
CA THR A 110 4.81 10.03 -3.45
C THR A 110 4.29 11.26 -4.17
N LYS A 111 3.28 11.10 -5.01
CA LYS A 111 2.70 12.21 -5.78
C LYS A 111 2.11 13.30 -4.88
N SER A 112 1.55 12.93 -3.73
CA SER A 112 0.99 13.91 -2.79
C SER A 112 2.04 14.84 -2.19
N GLY A 113 3.27 14.35 -2.01
CA GLY A 113 4.33 15.08 -1.31
C GLY A 113 4.11 15.23 0.19
N ASN A 114 3.08 14.61 0.76
CA ASN A 114 2.69 14.77 2.17
C ASN A 114 3.36 13.76 3.11
N PHE A 115 3.88 12.66 2.57
CA PHE A 115 4.53 11.60 3.34
C PHE A 115 6.05 11.69 3.24
N TRP A 116 6.54 11.91 2.04
CA TRP A 116 7.94 12.10 1.67
C TRP A 116 8.00 12.89 0.37
N LYS A 117 9.21 13.25 -0.08
CA LYS A 117 9.40 14.07 -1.29
C LYS A 117 9.63 13.26 -2.55
N ASP A 118 10.33 12.12 -2.41
CA ASP A 118 10.77 11.32 -3.55
C ASP A 118 10.72 9.85 -3.19
N ASP A 119 10.26 9.00 -4.10
CA ASP A 119 10.17 7.56 -3.89
C ASP A 119 11.53 6.90 -3.66
N VAL A 120 12.62 7.55 -4.05
CA VAL A 120 13.98 7.09 -3.76
C VAL A 120 14.27 7.01 -2.26
N GLN A 121 13.52 7.74 -1.43
CA GLN A 121 13.64 7.67 0.03
C GLN A 121 13.18 6.32 0.59
N VAL A 122 12.32 5.60 -0.13
CA VAL A 122 11.81 4.31 0.32
C VAL A 122 12.88 3.25 0.10
N VAL A 123 13.52 2.82 1.18
CA VAL A 123 14.65 1.87 1.13
C VAL A 123 14.25 0.44 1.48
N SER A 124 13.06 0.24 2.06
CA SER A 124 12.54 -1.08 2.43
C SER A 124 11.04 -1.14 2.25
N VAL A 125 10.56 -2.12 1.49
CA VAL A 125 9.14 -2.36 1.29
C VAL A 125 8.83 -3.81 1.64
N GLN A 126 7.87 -4.00 2.54
CA GLN A 126 7.23 -5.28 2.77
C GLN A 126 5.79 -5.15 2.31
N CYS A 127 5.33 -6.05 1.47
CA CYS A 127 3.94 -6.05 1.00
C CYS A 127 3.32 -7.42 1.22
N VAL A 128 2.14 -7.42 1.81
CA VAL A 128 1.33 -8.62 2.00
C VAL A 128 -0.05 -8.42 1.38
N LYS A 129 -0.66 -9.50 0.95
CA LYS A 129 -2.01 -9.45 0.36
C LYS A 129 -2.88 -10.54 1.00
N ARG A 130 -4.14 -10.22 1.20
CA ARG A 130 -5.14 -11.16 1.74
C ARG A 130 -6.53 -10.74 1.31
N TYR A 131 -7.49 -11.64 1.48
CA TYR A 131 -8.90 -11.27 1.37
C TYR A 131 -9.41 -10.67 2.68
N CYS A 132 -10.50 -9.92 2.60
CA CYS A 132 -11.23 -9.47 3.77
C CYS A 132 -11.57 -10.64 4.69
N ASP A 133 -11.51 -10.41 6.01
CA ASP A 133 -11.87 -11.43 6.98
C ASP A 133 -13.39 -11.64 6.97
N PRO A 134 -13.87 -12.89 6.70
CA PRO A 134 -15.30 -13.14 6.65
C PRO A 134 -15.98 -13.04 8.01
N ASN A 135 -15.22 -13.06 9.11
CA ASN A 135 -15.74 -12.97 10.47
C ASN A 135 -15.81 -11.54 10.98
N GLU A 136 -15.34 -10.57 10.20
CA GLU A 136 -15.38 -9.16 10.53
C GLU A 136 -15.98 -8.38 9.37
N ASP A 137 -16.53 -7.21 9.67
CA ASP A 137 -17.12 -6.32 8.66
C ASP A 137 -16.00 -5.48 8.01
N GLU A 138 -15.06 -6.16 7.35
CA GLU A 138 -13.96 -5.51 6.64
C GLU A 138 -14.35 -5.09 5.24
N GLN A 139 -13.89 -3.91 4.83
CA GLN A 139 -13.98 -3.44 3.46
C GLN A 139 -12.61 -3.52 2.77
N PRO A 140 -12.58 -3.63 1.43
CA PRO A 140 -11.30 -3.57 0.71
C PRO A 140 -10.54 -2.29 1.03
N THR A 141 -9.23 -2.41 1.28
CA THR A 141 -8.40 -1.29 1.71
C THR A 141 -6.92 -1.57 1.46
N CYS A 142 -6.13 -0.51 1.45
CA CYS A 142 -4.67 -0.59 1.58
C CYS A 142 -4.29 0.08 2.90
N ASN A 143 -3.60 -0.65 3.76
CA ASN A 143 -3.10 -0.13 5.03
C ASN A 143 -1.59 -0.01 4.95
N MET A 144 -1.05 1.18 5.16
CA MET A 144 0.38 1.45 5.11
C MET A 144 0.88 1.84 6.50
N PHE A 145 1.96 1.19 6.92
CA PHE A 145 2.68 1.48 8.16
C PHE A 145 4.10 1.83 7.77
N PHE A 146 4.61 2.97 8.22
CA PHE A 146 5.91 3.45 7.76
C PHE A 146 6.60 4.29 8.83
N TYR A 147 7.93 4.31 8.75
CA TYR A 147 8.75 5.09 9.68
C TYR A 147 10.07 5.49 9.02
N GLU A 148 10.70 6.53 9.56
CA GLU A 148 12.01 6.95 9.12
C GLU A 148 13.08 6.02 9.71
N VAL A 149 13.90 5.45 8.82
CA VAL A 149 15.05 4.63 9.23
C VAL A 149 16.15 5.54 9.72
N LYS A 150 16.57 5.33 10.96
CA LYS A 150 17.66 6.13 11.55
C LYS A 150 19.00 5.50 11.21
N GLU A 151 20.00 6.36 11.00
CA GLU A 151 21.37 5.91 10.84
C GLU A 151 21.90 5.38 12.18
N ASP A 152 22.76 4.38 12.09
CA ASP A 152 23.44 3.80 13.26
C ASP A 152 24.52 4.75 13.81
#